data_9c7b4c82b780ff1f23c5745eafa64bb1
#
_entry.id   9c7b4c82b780ff1f23c5745eafa64bb1
#
_cell.length_a   1.000
_cell.length_b   1.000
_cell.length_c   1.000
_cell.angle_alpha   90.00
_cell.angle_beta   90.00
_cell.angle_gamma   90.00
#
_symmetry.space_group_name_H-M   'P 1'
#
loop_
_entity.id
_entity.type
_entity.pdbx_description
1 polymer ?
#
loop_
_entity_poly.entity_id
_entity_poly.type
_entity_poly.pdbx_seq_one_letter_code
_entity_poly.pdbx_strand_id
1 'polypeptide(L)'
;PSQISYVLNTRFTHDKGFSVESRRGLGGFIRVVRVPLKNIIYQEMLEKLDQDTDFVEIKAMLRYLIQHEMISTRECTLLLQTAKSAYENMPPEPRTKLLRALFSTLAQFS
;
A
#
# COMPACT_ATOMS: atom_id res chain seq x y z
N PRO A 1 -0.52 -4.58 23.08
CA PRO A 1 -1.69 -4.95 23.75
C PRO A 1 -2.71 -5.53 22.85
N SER A 2 -3.83 -5.65 23.39
CA SER A 2 -4.87 -6.33 22.68
C SER A 2 -5.25 -5.61 21.42
N GLN A 3 -5.08 -4.35 21.38
CA GLN A 3 -5.42 -3.66 20.19
C GLN A 3 -4.66 -4.14 19.01
N ILE A 4 -3.44 -4.52 19.22
CA ILE A 4 -2.67 -5.02 18.14
C ILE A 4 -3.28 -6.27 17.59
N SER A 5 -3.70 -7.12 18.49
CA SER A 5 -4.26 -8.36 18.09
C SER A 5 -5.50 -8.18 17.27
N TYR A 6 -6.43 -7.35 17.69
CA TYR A 6 -7.63 -7.27 16.93
C TYR A 6 -7.46 -6.51 15.64
N VAL A 7 -6.43 -5.73 15.55
CA VAL A 7 -6.15 -5.06 14.32
C VAL A 7 -5.91 -6.03 13.19
N LEU A 8 -5.53 -7.23 13.51
CA LEU A 8 -5.32 -8.22 12.50
C LEU A 8 -6.54 -8.47 11.66
N ASN A 9 -7.67 -8.04 12.10
CA ASN A 9 -8.87 -8.21 11.33
C ASN A 9 -9.05 -7.14 10.28
N THR A 10 -8.20 -6.15 10.27
CA THR A 10 -8.31 -5.11 9.28
C THR A 10 -7.35 -5.39 8.17
N ARG A 11 -7.49 -4.68 7.08
CA ARG A 11 -6.64 -4.95 5.98
C ARG A 11 -5.30 -4.31 6.04
N PHE A 12 -5.12 -3.27 6.79
CA PHE A 12 -3.81 -2.67 6.93
C PHE A 12 -3.35 -2.92 8.33
N THR A 13 -3.09 -4.17 8.61
CA THR A 13 -2.91 -4.52 9.95
C THR A 13 -1.57 -4.27 10.51
N HIS A 14 -0.63 -4.83 9.98
CA HIS A 14 0.69 -4.81 10.50
C HIS A 14 0.89 -3.89 11.61
N ASP A 15 0.07 -4.10 12.56
CA ASP A 15 0.36 -3.53 13.80
C ASP A 15 0.43 -2.05 13.76
N LYS A 16 -0.24 -1.47 12.86
CA LYS A 16 -0.36 -0.03 12.83
C LYS A 16 0.96 0.68 12.90
N GLY A 17 1.91 0.18 12.16
CA GLY A 17 3.18 0.84 12.05
C GLY A 17 4.27 0.24 12.89
N PHE A 18 4.03 -0.93 13.43
CA PHE A 18 5.06 -1.62 14.20
C PHE A 18 5.33 -2.98 13.61
N SER A 19 6.56 -3.42 13.76
CA SER A 19 6.90 -4.80 13.50
C SER A 19 7.66 -5.33 14.69
N VAL A 20 7.65 -6.64 14.84
CA VAL A 20 8.26 -7.28 15.99
C VAL A 20 9.39 -8.17 15.51
N GLU A 21 10.55 -7.99 16.12
CA GLU A 21 11.70 -8.82 15.84
C GLU A 21 12.02 -9.65 17.04
N SER A 22 12.26 -10.92 16.81
CA SER A 22 12.68 -11.81 17.85
C SER A 22 14.15 -12.09 17.67
N ARG A 23 14.94 -11.89 18.72
CA ARG A 23 16.38 -12.10 18.65
C ARG A 23 16.77 -13.30 19.45
N ARG A 24 17.17 -14.34 18.75
CA ARG A 24 17.64 -15.50 19.42
C ARG A 24 19.06 -15.35 19.77
N GLY A 25 19.51 -15.96 20.75
CA GLY A 25 20.90 -15.89 21.14
C GLY A 25 21.24 -14.65 21.89
N LEU A 26 20.36 -13.74 21.96
CA LEU A 26 20.56 -12.54 22.72
C LEU A 26 19.65 -12.49 23.91
N GLY A 27 19.34 -13.62 24.46
CA GLY A 27 18.47 -13.64 25.60
C GLY A 27 17.01 -13.72 25.22
N GLY A 28 16.74 -13.91 23.96
CA GLY A 28 15.37 -14.11 23.55
C GLY A 28 14.46 -12.93 23.69
N PHE A 29 15.03 -11.74 23.83
CA PHE A 29 14.14 -10.62 24.00
C PHE A 29 13.55 -10.20 22.66
N ILE A 30 12.44 -9.51 22.74
CA ILE A 30 11.71 -9.07 21.58
C ILE A 30 11.86 -7.57 21.45
N ARG A 31 12.09 -7.12 20.24
CA ARG A 31 12.22 -5.71 20.00
C ARG A 31 11.12 -5.27 19.06
N VAL A 32 10.44 -4.20 19.39
CA VAL A 32 9.42 -3.62 18.54
C VAL A 32 10.02 -2.48 17.75
N VAL A 33 9.95 -2.58 16.44
CA VAL A 33 10.53 -1.58 15.57
C VAL A 33 9.38 -0.85 14.89
N ARG A 34 9.42 0.47 14.94
CA ARG A 34 8.40 1.26 14.30
C ARG A 34 8.60 1.28 12.79
N VAL A 35 7.57 0.94 12.06
CA VAL A 35 7.59 0.96 10.61
C VAL A 35 6.65 2.07 10.16
N PRO A 36 7.09 2.96 9.29
CA PRO A 36 6.21 4.04 8.85
C PRO A 36 4.94 3.50 8.23
N LEU A 37 3.82 4.04 8.68
CA LEU A 37 2.53 3.57 8.23
C LEU A 37 2.36 3.71 6.73
N LYS A 38 2.93 4.75 6.14
CA LYS A 38 2.87 4.94 4.70
C LYS A 38 3.47 3.76 3.95
N ASN A 39 4.59 3.27 4.42
CA ASN A 39 5.25 2.14 3.76
C ASN A 39 4.39 0.90 3.82
N ILE A 40 3.74 0.68 4.95
CA ILE A 40 2.87 -0.47 5.11
C ILE A 40 1.70 -0.40 4.15
N ILE A 41 1.09 0.76 4.05
CA ILE A 41 -0.07 0.95 3.18
C ILE A 41 0.29 0.71 1.72
N TYR A 42 1.40 1.30 1.28
CA TYR A 42 1.82 1.12 -0.11
C TYR A 42 2.18 -0.34 -0.40
N GLN A 43 2.83 -0.98 0.55
CA GLN A 43 3.18 -2.38 0.37
C GLN A 43 1.94 -3.26 0.25
N GLU A 44 0.95 -3.01 1.08
CA GLU A 44 -0.31 -3.75 1.00
C GLU A 44 -1.00 -3.54 -0.34
N MET A 45 -0.98 -2.32 -0.83
CA MET A 45 -1.56 -2.02 -2.13
C MET A 45 -0.83 -2.75 -3.24
N LEU A 46 0.50 -2.75 -3.17
CA LEU A 46 1.30 -3.46 -4.18
C LEU A 46 1.01 -4.95 -4.17
N GLU A 47 0.83 -5.52 -3.00
CA GLU A 47 0.53 -6.94 -2.89
C GLU A 47 -0.83 -7.29 -3.48
N LYS A 48 -1.75 -6.35 -3.46
CA LYS A 48 -3.08 -6.58 -4.00
C LYS A 48 -3.21 -6.31 -5.49
N LEU A 49 -2.21 -5.67 -6.05
CA LEU A 49 -2.24 -5.35 -7.47
C LEU A 49 -1.90 -6.57 -8.30
N ASP A 50 -2.84 -7.03 -9.10
CA ASP A 50 -2.62 -8.12 -10.03
C ASP A 50 -3.43 -7.87 -11.29
N GLN A 51 -3.47 -8.84 -12.17
CA GLN A 51 -4.14 -8.67 -13.45
C GLN A 51 -5.65 -8.62 -13.31
N ASP A 52 -6.18 -9.09 -12.20
CA ASP A 52 -7.61 -9.08 -11.93
C ASP A 52 -8.09 -7.84 -11.21
N THR A 53 -7.18 -6.99 -10.78
CA THR A 53 -7.55 -5.73 -10.13
C THR A 53 -8.22 -4.83 -11.15
N ASP A 54 -9.44 -4.39 -10.87
CA ASP A 54 -10.15 -3.55 -11.81
C ASP A 54 -9.97 -2.06 -11.50
N PHE A 55 -10.51 -1.23 -12.38
CA PHE A 55 -10.35 0.21 -12.24
C PHE A 55 -11.04 0.75 -10.99
N VAL A 56 -12.14 0.14 -10.59
CA VAL A 56 -12.85 0.55 -9.38
C VAL A 56 -11.97 0.37 -8.16
N GLU A 57 -11.24 -0.71 -8.11
CA GLU A 57 -10.30 -0.95 -7.01
C GLU A 57 -9.16 0.06 -7.01
N ILE A 58 -8.66 0.40 -8.17
CA ILE A 58 -7.61 1.42 -8.28
C ILE A 58 -8.13 2.77 -7.80
N LYS A 59 -9.34 3.13 -8.20
CA LYS A 59 -9.96 4.37 -7.74
C LYS A 59 -10.09 4.39 -6.23
N ALA A 60 -10.47 3.26 -5.64
CA ALA A 60 -10.60 3.17 -4.20
C ALA A 60 -9.26 3.35 -3.51
N MET A 61 -8.21 2.76 -4.06
CA MET A 61 -6.87 2.93 -3.52
C MET A 61 -6.43 4.39 -3.55
N LEU A 62 -6.64 5.06 -4.67
CA LEU A 62 -6.27 6.46 -4.80
C LEU A 62 -7.08 7.34 -3.86
N ARG A 63 -8.36 7.03 -3.72
CA ARG A 63 -9.20 7.78 -2.79
C ARG A 63 -8.72 7.61 -1.35
N TYR A 64 -8.33 6.41 -0.99
CA TYR A 64 -7.79 6.16 0.33
C TYR A 64 -6.54 7.00 0.57
N LEU A 65 -5.65 7.05 -0.41
CA LEU A 65 -4.42 7.82 -0.27
C LEU A 65 -4.67 9.30 -0.09
N ILE A 66 -5.63 9.85 -0.83
CA ILE A 66 -5.90 11.27 -0.73
C ILE A 66 -6.65 11.60 0.57
N GLN A 67 -7.50 10.70 1.04
CA GLN A 67 -8.21 10.91 2.30
C GLN A 67 -7.27 10.93 3.49
N HIS A 68 -6.17 10.20 3.39
CA HIS A 68 -5.18 10.14 4.45
C HIS A 68 -4.00 11.08 4.19
N GLU A 69 -4.19 12.00 3.26
CA GLU A 69 -3.19 13.03 2.94
C GLU A 69 -1.84 12.46 2.56
N MET A 70 -1.84 11.29 1.96
CA MET A 70 -0.61 10.66 1.49
C MET A 70 -0.22 11.13 0.10
N ILE A 71 -1.18 11.61 -0.66
CA ILE A 71 -0.93 12.21 -1.97
C ILE A 71 -1.77 13.48 -2.08
N SER A 72 -1.34 14.38 -2.95
CA SER A 72 -2.07 15.61 -3.19
C SER A 72 -3.22 15.36 -4.16
N THR A 73 -4.14 16.32 -4.23
CA THR A 73 -5.23 16.27 -5.20
C THR A 73 -4.69 16.19 -6.61
N ARG A 74 -3.64 16.93 -6.87
CA ARG A 74 -3.01 16.96 -8.19
C ARG A 74 -2.44 15.58 -8.54
N GLU A 75 -1.73 14.98 -7.60
CA GLU A 75 -1.18 13.65 -7.80
C GLU A 75 -2.29 12.63 -8.03
N CYS A 76 -3.35 12.71 -7.25
CA CYS A 76 -4.47 11.81 -7.39
C CYS A 76 -5.10 11.93 -8.78
N THR A 77 -5.29 13.15 -9.25
CA THR A 77 -5.88 13.38 -10.56
C THR A 77 -5.01 12.81 -11.68
N LEU A 78 -3.71 13.03 -11.59
CA LEU A 78 -2.79 12.52 -12.60
C LEU A 78 -2.77 10.99 -12.60
N LEU A 79 -2.74 10.40 -11.42
CA LEU A 79 -2.74 8.96 -11.31
C LEU A 79 -4.03 8.35 -11.81
N LEU A 80 -5.14 9.00 -11.51
CA LEU A 80 -6.44 8.52 -11.93
C LEU A 80 -6.56 8.55 -13.45
N GLN A 81 -6.11 9.61 -14.08
CA GLN A 81 -6.13 9.70 -15.53
C GLN A 81 -5.22 8.67 -16.17
N THR A 82 -4.04 8.47 -15.60
CA THR A 82 -3.11 7.47 -16.10
C THR A 82 -3.72 6.07 -15.99
N ALA A 83 -4.33 5.77 -14.85
CA ALA A 83 -4.95 4.48 -14.65
C ALA A 83 -6.12 4.28 -15.62
N LYS A 84 -6.93 5.30 -15.80
CA LYS A 84 -8.05 5.21 -16.73
C LYS A 84 -7.58 4.90 -18.13
N SER A 85 -6.55 5.59 -18.58
CA SER A 85 -5.99 5.35 -19.91
C SER A 85 -5.42 3.94 -20.02
N ALA A 86 -4.78 3.47 -18.96
CA ALA A 86 -4.22 2.13 -18.96
C ALA A 86 -5.31 1.07 -19.07
N TYR A 87 -6.43 1.27 -18.37
CA TYR A 87 -7.51 0.30 -18.45
C TYR A 87 -8.23 0.34 -19.79
N GLU A 88 -8.18 1.46 -20.48
CA GLU A 88 -8.81 1.58 -21.79
C GLU A 88 -7.93 1.08 -22.93
N ASN A 89 -6.64 1.13 -22.77
CA ASN A 89 -5.72 0.93 -23.89
C ASN A 89 -4.69 -0.17 -23.72
N MET A 90 -4.59 -0.76 -22.55
CA MET A 90 -3.54 -1.73 -22.29
C MET A 90 -4.10 -3.07 -21.85
N PRO A 91 -3.49 -4.17 -22.29
CA PRO A 91 -3.87 -5.49 -21.78
C PRO A 91 -3.46 -5.63 -20.31
N PRO A 92 -4.01 -6.64 -19.62
CA PRO A 92 -3.81 -6.73 -18.18
C PRO A 92 -2.37 -6.81 -17.71
N GLU A 93 -1.53 -7.51 -18.41
CA GLU A 93 -0.16 -7.70 -17.92
C GLU A 93 0.66 -6.41 -17.94
N PRO A 94 0.78 -5.70 -19.08
CA PRO A 94 1.52 -4.42 -19.07
C PRO A 94 0.85 -3.39 -18.19
N ARG A 95 -0.47 -3.41 -18.11
CA ARG A 95 -1.21 -2.49 -17.27
C ARG A 95 -0.83 -2.68 -15.79
N THR A 96 -0.78 -3.93 -15.36
CA THR A 96 -0.41 -4.24 -13.98
C THR A 96 1.01 -3.76 -13.69
N LYS A 97 1.92 -3.96 -14.62
CA LYS A 97 3.30 -3.49 -14.44
C LYS A 97 3.36 -1.98 -14.31
N LEU A 98 2.59 -1.28 -15.13
CA LEU A 98 2.55 0.18 -15.05
C LEU A 98 2.02 0.64 -13.69
N LEU A 99 0.92 0.05 -13.23
CA LEU A 99 0.32 0.44 -11.97
C LEU A 99 1.25 0.15 -10.80
N ARG A 100 1.92 -0.99 -10.82
CA ARG A 100 2.87 -1.31 -9.76
C ARG A 100 4.02 -0.31 -9.76
N ALA A 101 4.47 0.10 -10.92
CA ALA A 101 5.53 1.12 -11.01
C ALA A 101 5.07 2.44 -10.42
N LEU A 102 3.84 2.83 -10.69
CA LEU A 102 3.30 4.08 -10.15
C LEU A 102 3.22 4.05 -8.63
N PHE A 103 2.66 2.98 -8.08
CA PHE A 103 2.53 2.88 -6.63
C PHE A 103 3.89 2.71 -5.96
N SER A 104 4.81 1.99 -6.58
CA SER A 104 6.17 1.88 -6.05
C SER A 104 6.85 3.24 -6.00
N THR A 105 6.65 4.04 -7.04
CA THR A 105 7.24 5.37 -7.07
C THR A 105 6.64 6.25 -5.98
N LEU A 106 5.34 6.17 -5.77
CA LEU A 106 4.72 6.91 -4.68
C LEU A 106 5.32 6.52 -3.33
N ALA A 107 5.50 5.22 -3.12
CA ALA A 107 6.07 4.74 -1.87
C ALA A 107 7.49 5.27 -1.68
N GLN A 108 8.23 5.36 -2.76
CA GLN A 108 9.63 5.78 -2.71
C GLN A 108 9.76 7.24 -2.30
N PHE A 109 8.82 8.07 -2.70
CA PHE A 109 8.88 9.50 -2.44
C PHE A 109 7.92 9.97 -1.34
N SER A 110 7.41 9.08 -0.57
CA SER A 110 6.48 9.42 0.51
C SER A 110 7.12 9.68 1.86
#